data_0c140fb8dc6a2ac1c54d1a7af02e0067
#
_entry.id   0c140fb8dc6a2ac1c54d1a7af02e0067
#
_cell.length_a   1.000
_cell.length_b   1.000
_cell.length_c   1.000
_cell.angle_alpha   90.00
_cell.angle_beta   90.00
_cell.angle_gamma   90.00
#
_symmetry.space_group_name_H-M   'P 1'
#
loop_
_entity.id
_entity.type
_entity.pdbx_description
1 polymer ?
#
loop_
_entity_poly.entity_id
_entity_poly.type
_entity_poly.pdbx_seq_one_letter_code
_entity_poly.pdbx_strand_id
1 'polypeptide(L)'
;MGEYENAALDAVREYARMNNREKKAYLKRICEESGVDAAGLINRMLAKPITINFHIDRIAGNGKTVIENLTEQGMYLGQFQTGTSNGMLGGSRPDWERRIFFDVYPAEYVNRPKYGALNVFHYIDGASARFGSCCFQLKKDIVPRCTFSYGDSSAGSATLCTCDTFEGILADLFRDVERHCRMLNQAVSSRQEALAILLYEPENPKNVGRNLDFCIEAHVHGELSLKNDVDRLYVDGSYRNTELERQIETLCHKFEIEPVWIPERRIRMEEIPPLFRGPEIPELAKKIDAVWGRRKGIINAYL
;
A
#
# COMPACT_ATOMS: atom_id res chain seq x y z
N MET A 1 20.47 -1.21 6.56
CA MET A 1 19.75 -0.20 7.37
C MET A 1 20.76 0.60 8.18
N GLY A 2 20.57 1.89 8.31
CA GLY A 2 21.39 2.78 9.11
C GLY A 2 20.93 2.85 10.57
N GLU A 3 21.55 3.77 11.31
CA GLU A 3 21.26 3.99 12.73
C GLU A 3 19.82 4.45 12.98
N TYR A 4 19.35 5.44 12.21
CA TYR A 4 17.99 5.98 12.38
C TYR A 4 16.89 4.97 12.07
N GLU A 5 17.07 4.15 11.04
CA GLU A 5 16.10 3.11 10.69
C GLU A 5 15.98 2.05 11.80
N ASN A 6 17.12 1.62 12.37
CA ASN A 6 17.12 0.68 13.49
C ASN A 6 16.48 1.32 14.73
N ALA A 7 16.84 2.56 15.04
CA ALA A 7 16.26 3.27 16.18
C ALA A 7 14.73 3.47 16.03
N ALA A 8 14.22 3.72 14.81
CA ALA A 8 12.79 3.81 14.56
C ALA A 8 12.06 2.48 14.77
N LEU A 9 12.63 1.37 14.28
CA LEU A 9 12.11 0.03 14.55
C LEU A 9 12.06 -0.27 16.05
N ASP A 10 13.13 0.05 16.78
CA ASP A 10 13.21 -0.19 18.22
C ASP A 10 12.20 0.67 18.98
N ALA A 11 12.05 1.95 18.63
CA ALA A 11 11.07 2.83 19.26
C ALA A 11 9.63 2.35 19.04
N VAL A 12 9.28 1.95 17.81
CA VAL A 12 7.95 1.38 17.53
C VAL A 12 7.74 0.05 18.25
N ARG A 13 8.76 -0.79 18.33
CA ARG A 13 8.70 -2.07 19.05
C ARG A 13 8.45 -1.86 20.54
N GLU A 14 9.17 -0.94 21.16
CA GLU A 14 8.99 -0.61 22.57
C GLU A 14 7.60 -0.02 22.83
N TYR A 15 7.17 0.94 22.02
CA TYR A 15 5.83 1.48 22.09
C TYR A 15 4.76 0.38 22.01
N ALA A 16 4.88 -0.53 21.04
CA ALA A 16 3.93 -1.62 20.87
C ALA A 16 3.89 -2.56 22.08
N ARG A 17 5.04 -2.92 22.65
CA ARG A 17 5.12 -3.75 23.86
C ARG A 17 4.45 -3.11 25.07
N MET A 18 4.56 -1.81 25.21
CA MET A 18 3.92 -1.07 26.31
C MET A 18 2.42 -0.87 26.11
N ASN A 19 2.01 -0.48 24.90
CA ASN A 19 0.65 0.02 24.64
C ASN A 19 -0.32 -1.05 24.10
N ASN A 20 0.18 -2.17 23.54
CA ASN A 20 -0.66 -3.20 22.95
C ASN A 20 -0.89 -4.42 23.87
N ARG A 21 -0.62 -4.33 25.19
CA ARG A 21 -0.79 -5.47 26.13
C ARG A 21 -2.23 -6.02 26.14
N GLU A 22 -3.22 -5.15 26.24
CA GLU A 22 -4.63 -5.53 26.22
C GLU A 22 -5.03 -6.14 24.86
N LYS A 23 -4.50 -5.59 23.77
CA LYS A 23 -4.73 -6.09 22.42
C LYS A 23 -4.15 -7.49 22.24
N LYS A 24 -2.95 -7.73 22.76
CA LYS A 24 -2.34 -9.05 22.77
C LYS A 24 -3.16 -10.07 23.55
N ALA A 25 -3.63 -9.70 24.75
CA ALA A 25 -4.49 -10.56 25.56
C ALA A 25 -5.83 -10.86 24.86
N TYR A 26 -6.41 -9.85 24.20
CA TYR A 26 -7.63 -9.99 23.42
C TYR A 26 -7.44 -10.95 22.24
N LEU A 27 -6.37 -10.79 21.44
CA LEU A 27 -6.08 -11.70 20.32
C LEU A 27 -5.87 -13.14 20.81
N LYS A 28 -5.10 -13.32 21.89
CA LYS A 28 -4.86 -14.63 22.49
C LYS A 28 -6.18 -15.33 22.82
N ARG A 29 -7.12 -14.63 23.49
CA ARG A 29 -8.44 -15.16 23.81
C ARG A 29 -9.24 -15.57 22.55
N ILE A 30 -9.27 -14.72 21.50
CA ILE A 30 -9.96 -15.06 20.25
C ILE A 30 -9.37 -16.33 19.64
N CYS A 31 -8.06 -16.45 19.60
CA CYS A 31 -7.39 -17.62 19.06
C CYS A 31 -7.68 -18.89 19.87
N GLU A 32 -7.65 -18.81 21.21
CA GLU A 32 -8.00 -19.91 22.11
C GLU A 32 -9.46 -20.35 21.92
N GLU A 33 -10.41 -19.41 21.91
CA GLU A 33 -11.85 -19.69 21.67
C GLU A 33 -12.12 -20.32 20.30
N SER A 34 -11.28 -20.05 19.31
CA SER A 34 -11.43 -20.53 17.93
C SER A 34 -10.56 -21.75 17.62
N GLY A 35 -9.74 -22.24 18.58
CA GLY A 35 -8.83 -23.35 18.35
C GLY A 35 -7.71 -23.04 17.35
N VAL A 36 -7.30 -21.77 17.20
CA VAL A 36 -6.29 -21.30 16.25
C VAL A 36 -5.00 -20.97 16.99
N ASP A 37 -3.86 -21.36 16.42
CA ASP A 37 -2.57 -20.92 16.92
C ASP A 37 -2.32 -19.45 16.57
N ALA A 38 -2.17 -18.60 17.59
CA ALA A 38 -1.94 -17.18 17.42
C ALA A 38 -0.61 -16.86 16.69
N ALA A 39 0.44 -17.61 16.98
CA ALA A 39 1.75 -17.44 16.33
C ALA A 39 1.66 -17.84 14.83
N GLY A 40 0.99 -18.95 14.54
CA GLY A 40 0.74 -19.38 13.18
C GLY A 40 -0.10 -18.36 12.38
N LEU A 41 -1.11 -17.76 13.01
CA LEU A 41 -1.93 -16.71 12.38
C LEU A 41 -1.10 -15.46 12.06
N ILE A 42 -0.27 -14.99 13.00
CA ILE A 42 0.65 -13.86 12.81
C ILE A 42 1.62 -14.15 11.66
N ASN A 43 2.25 -15.33 11.66
CA ASN A 43 3.19 -15.71 10.60
C ASN A 43 2.51 -15.75 9.22
N ARG A 44 1.28 -16.22 9.13
CA ARG A 44 0.50 -16.19 7.87
C ARG A 44 0.20 -14.76 7.41
N MET A 45 -0.12 -13.87 8.35
CA MET A 45 -0.35 -12.47 8.03
C MET A 45 0.93 -11.80 7.52
N LEU A 46 2.05 -11.99 8.19
CA LEU A 46 3.35 -11.43 7.80
C LEU A 46 3.92 -12.07 6.51
N ALA A 47 3.40 -13.23 6.10
CA ALA A 47 3.73 -13.84 4.82
C ALA A 47 2.94 -13.26 3.64
N LYS A 48 1.90 -12.45 3.89
CA LYS A 48 1.17 -11.75 2.83
C LYS A 48 2.07 -10.74 2.13
N PRO A 49 1.87 -10.50 0.81
CA PRO A 49 2.72 -9.57 0.08
C PRO A 49 2.57 -8.12 0.61
N ILE A 50 3.67 -7.40 0.70
CA ILE A 50 3.65 -5.94 0.85
C ILE A 50 3.67 -5.36 -0.56
N THR A 51 2.74 -4.44 -0.85
CA THR A 51 2.65 -3.75 -2.14
C THR A 51 2.83 -2.24 -1.96
N ILE A 52 3.51 -1.62 -2.91
CA ILE A 52 3.64 -0.16 -3.01
C ILE A 52 3.00 0.29 -4.31
N ASN A 53 1.90 1.00 -4.22
CA ASN A 53 1.19 1.54 -5.38
C ASN A 53 1.75 2.90 -5.81
N PHE A 54 1.84 3.13 -7.12
CA PHE A 54 2.35 4.38 -7.70
C PHE A 54 1.86 4.57 -9.14
N HIS A 55 2.00 5.81 -9.64
CA HIS A 55 1.74 6.17 -11.03
C HIS A 55 3.06 6.21 -11.79
N ILE A 56 3.23 5.34 -12.78
CA ILE A 56 4.48 5.23 -13.56
C ILE A 56 4.70 6.38 -14.52
N ASP A 57 3.62 6.97 -14.99
CA ASP A 57 3.55 8.05 -15.99
C ASP A 57 3.59 9.45 -15.39
N ARG A 58 3.54 9.57 -14.06
CA ARG A 58 3.61 10.88 -13.40
C ARG A 58 4.97 11.53 -13.64
N ILE A 59 4.96 12.82 -13.99
CA ILE A 59 6.17 13.63 -14.14
C ILE A 59 6.64 14.06 -12.75
N ALA A 60 7.88 13.75 -12.43
CA ALA A 60 8.56 14.18 -11.21
C ALA A 60 9.14 15.61 -11.36
N GLY A 61 9.60 16.18 -10.24
CA GLY A 61 10.12 17.56 -10.21
C GLY A 61 11.32 17.84 -11.13
N ASN A 62 12.02 16.79 -11.57
CA ASN A 62 13.13 16.88 -12.54
C ASN A 62 12.68 16.77 -14.00
N GLY A 63 11.38 16.77 -14.28
CA GLY A 63 10.81 16.70 -15.64
C GLY A 63 10.77 15.29 -16.26
N LYS A 64 11.30 14.27 -15.58
CA LYS A 64 11.22 12.86 -16.00
C LYS A 64 9.99 12.19 -15.39
N THR A 65 9.50 11.16 -16.06
CA THR A 65 8.45 10.30 -15.50
C THR A 65 8.99 9.47 -14.33
N VAL A 66 8.08 8.94 -13.51
CA VAL A 66 8.45 8.05 -12.40
C VAL A 66 9.19 6.81 -12.93
N ILE A 67 8.72 6.21 -14.04
CA ILE A 67 9.37 5.02 -14.60
C ILE A 67 10.79 5.31 -15.13
N GLU A 68 11.03 6.48 -15.73
CA GLU A 68 12.36 6.89 -16.15
C GLU A 68 13.31 7.03 -14.96
N ASN A 69 12.86 7.70 -13.89
CA ASN A 69 13.63 7.84 -12.66
C ASN A 69 13.95 6.48 -12.02
N LEU A 70 12.95 5.59 -11.91
CA LEU A 70 13.13 4.24 -11.39
C LEU A 70 14.14 3.43 -12.21
N THR A 71 14.06 3.53 -13.55
CA THR A 71 14.96 2.82 -14.47
C THR A 71 16.41 3.33 -14.36
N GLU A 72 16.59 4.63 -14.20
CA GLU A 72 17.92 5.21 -14.06
C GLU A 72 18.57 4.89 -12.72
N GLN A 73 17.82 5.07 -11.63
CA GLN A 73 18.35 5.02 -10.27
C GLN A 73 18.37 3.59 -9.68
N GLY A 74 17.46 2.71 -10.11
CA GLY A 74 17.33 1.37 -9.54
C GLY A 74 16.81 1.34 -8.11
N MET A 75 16.26 2.45 -7.63
CA MET A 75 15.82 2.67 -6.26
C MET A 75 14.42 3.26 -6.24
N TYR A 76 13.57 2.78 -5.31
CA TYR A 76 12.31 3.45 -5.00
C TYR A 76 12.56 4.50 -3.92
N LEU A 77 12.48 5.76 -4.32
CA LEU A 77 12.76 6.88 -3.43
C LEU A 77 11.51 7.35 -2.69
N GLY A 78 11.70 7.81 -1.47
CA GLY A 78 10.65 8.42 -0.66
C GLY A 78 10.34 9.87 -1.07
N GLN A 79 9.26 10.41 -0.54
CA GLN A 79 8.80 11.76 -0.87
C GLN A 79 9.80 12.86 -0.47
N PHE A 80 10.54 12.65 0.62
CA PHE A 80 11.58 13.60 1.07
C PHE A 80 12.79 13.61 0.14
N GLN A 81 13.01 12.55 -0.62
CA GLN A 81 14.09 12.46 -1.60
C GLN A 81 13.68 13.01 -2.97
N THR A 82 12.42 12.77 -3.37
CA THR A 82 11.92 13.15 -4.70
C THR A 82 11.32 14.54 -4.75
N GLY A 83 10.98 15.12 -3.61
CA GLY A 83 10.20 16.34 -3.56
C GLY A 83 8.77 16.21 -4.11
N THR A 84 8.31 14.97 -4.43
CA THR A 84 6.99 14.69 -4.99
C THR A 84 6.17 13.82 -4.06
N SER A 85 4.89 14.15 -3.91
CA SER A 85 3.93 13.37 -3.11
C SER A 85 2.57 13.32 -3.80
N ASN A 86 1.77 12.30 -3.53
CA ASN A 86 0.34 12.29 -3.87
C ASN A 86 -0.47 13.29 -3.03
N GLY A 87 0.12 13.84 -1.97
CA GLY A 87 -0.35 14.99 -1.20
C GLY A 87 0.63 16.16 -1.35
N MET A 88 0.23 17.34 -0.91
CA MET A 88 1.12 18.50 -0.98
C MET A 88 2.33 18.32 -0.06
N LEU A 89 3.52 18.62 -0.57
CA LEU A 89 4.77 18.59 0.19
C LEU A 89 4.80 19.56 1.38
N GLY A 90 3.95 20.56 1.40
CA GLY A 90 3.74 21.46 2.52
C GLY A 90 2.74 20.95 3.57
N GLY A 91 2.32 19.68 3.50
CA GLY A 91 1.38 19.09 4.43
C GLY A 91 1.98 18.69 5.76
N SER A 92 1.15 18.07 6.60
CA SER A 92 1.49 17.60 7.96
C SER A 92 2.38 16.35 8.00
N ARG A 93 2.94 15.89 6.86
CA ARG A 93 3.74 14.66 6.80
C ARG A 93 4.91 14.63 7.79
N PRO A 94 5.78 15.67 7.87
CA PRO A 94 6.85 15.67 8.86
C PRO A 94 6.33 15.52 10.29
N ASP A 95 5.17 16.13 10.58
CA ASP A 95 4.57 16.11 11.92
C ASP A 95 4.00 14.74 12.28
N TRP A 96 3.28 14.07 11.36
CA TRP A 96 2.79 12.74 11.70
C TRP A 96 3.91 11.70 11.71
N GLU A 97 4.92 11.80 10.84
CA GLU A 97 6.09 10.91 10.89
C GLU A 97 6.87 11.07 12.19
N ARG A 98 7.01 12.30 12.71
CA ARG A 98 7.57 12.51 14.06
C ARG A 98 6.77 11.77 15.13
N ARG A 99 5.44 11.81 15.05
CA ARG A 99 4.58 11.09 16.01
C ARG A 99 4.72 9.58 15.91
N ILE A 100 4.66 9.00 14.71
CA ILE A 100 4.66 7.54 14.54
C ILE A 100 6.06 6.91 14.68
N PHE A 101 7.11 7.70 14.49
CA PHE A 101 8.51 7.26 14.65
C PHE A 101 9.22 7.96 15.83
N PHE A 102 8.46 8.58 16.74
CA PHE A 102 8.95 9.10 18.02
C PHE A 102 10.15 10.05 17.90
N ASP A 103 10.10 10.98 16.95
CA ASP A 103 11.15 11.97 16.64
C ASP A 103 12.53 11.37 16.30
N VAL A 104 12.62 10.10 15.97
CA VAL A 104 13.89 9.42 15.66
C VAL A 104 14.57 9.99 14.42
N TYR A 105 13.77 10.37 13.39
CA TYR A 105 14.33 10.91 12.16
C TYR A 105 14.58 12.41 12.26
N PRO A 106 15.85 12.88 12.17
CA PRO A 106 16.15 14.30 12.08
C PRO A 106 15.42 14.98 10.91
N ALA A 107 15.16 16.28 11.04
CA ALA A 107 14.42 17.02 10.02
C ALA A 107 15.08 16.96 8.62
N GLU A 108 16.40 17.02 8.59
CA GLU A 108 17.25 16.96 7.39
C GLU A 108 17.41 15.53 6.83
N TYR A 109 17.01 14.51 7.56
CA TYR A 109 17.14 13.12 7.09
C TYR A 109 16.11 12.79 6.02
N VAL A 110 16.57 12.58 4.79
CA VAL A 110 15.70 12.41 3.62
C VAL A 110 15.35 10.94 3.30
N ASN A 111 16.17 9.98 3.75
CA ASN A 111 15.90 8.55 3.51
C ASN A 111 14.87 7.97 4.48
N ARG A 112 13.74 8.65 4.57
CA ARG A 112 12.62 8.26 5.42
C ARG A 112 11.89 7.03 4.88
N PRO A 113 11.02 6.38 5.68
CA PRO A 113 10.32 5.19 5.25
C PRO A 113 9.51 5.37 3.97
N LYS A 114 9.43 4.31 3.18
CA LYS A 114 8.58 4.20 2.01
C LYS A 114 7.28 3.55 2.42
N TYR A 115 6.17 4.10 1.94
CA TYR A 115 4.83 3.69 2.35
C TYR A 115 4.25 2.69 1.37
N GLY A 116 3.87 1.55 1.88
CA GLY A 116 3.14 0.50 1.19
C GLY A 116 2.02 -0.03 2.05
N ALA A 117 1.46 -1.16 1.67
CA ALA A 117 0.42 -1.83 2.42
C ALA A 117 0.53 -3.34 2.34
N LEU A 118 0.15 -4.03 3.42
CA LEU A 118 0.05 -5.47 3.46
C LEU A 118 -1.18 -5.92 2.67
N ASN A 119 -0.97 -6.68 1.61
CA ASN A 119 -2.04 -7.11 0.69
C ASN A 119 -2.73 -8.37 1.21
N VAL A 120 -3.54 -8.21 2.26
CA VAL A 120 -4.21 -9.29 2.98
C VAL A 120 -5.10 -10.12 2.06
N PHE A 121 -5.78 -9.47 1.11
CA PHE A 121 -6.74 -10.09 0.21
C PHE A 121 -6.16 -10.47 -1.15
N HIS A 122 -4.86 -10.37 -1.34
CA HIS A 122 -4.19 -10.65 -2.63
C HIS A 122 -4.80 -9.92 -3.83
N TYR A 123 -5.16 -8.65 -3.64
CA TYR A 123 -5.64 -7.81 -4.74
C TYR A 123 -4.57 -7.68 -5.82
N ILE A 124 -4.95 -7.93 -7.06
CA ILE A 124 -4.03 -7.89 -8.21
C ILE A 124 -3.52 -6.47 -8.53
N ASP A 125 -4.19 -5.45 -8.04
CA ASP A 125 -3.83 -4.04 -8.17
C ASP A 125 -3.22 -3.45 -6.90
N GLY A 126 -2.82 -4.31 -5.96
CA GLY A 126 -2.21 -3.92 -4.69
C GLY A 126 -3.22 -3.51 -3.61
N ALA A 127 -2.74 -3.40 -2.39
CA ALA A 127 -3.57 -3.13 -1.22
C ALA A 127 -3.98 -1.65 -1.08
N SER A 128 -3.29 -0.74 -1.77
CA SER A 128 -3.51 0.72 -1.70
C SER A 128 -3.66 1.35 -3.09
N ALA A 129 -4.56 0.80 -3.92
CA ALA A 129 -4.75 1.18 -5.31
C ALA A 129 -5.09 2.67 -5.54
N ARG A 130 -5.54 3.39 -4.50
CA ARG A 130 -5.70 4.85 -4.52
C ARG A 130 -4.42 5.59 -4.94
N PHE A 131 -3.26 5.04 -4.62
CA PHE A 131 -1.98 5.72 -4.84
C PHE A 131 -1.37 5.44 -6.22
N GLY A 132 -1.99 4.61 -7.04
CA GLY A 132 -1.58 4.39 -8.41
C GLY A 132 -2.08 3.10 -9.03
N SER A 133 -2.08 3.09 -10.35
CA SER A 133 -2.54 1.97 -11.19
C SER A 133 -1.50 0.84 -11.33
N CYS A 134 -0.28 1.07 -10.87
CA CYS A 134 0.78 0.08 -10.83
C CYS A 134 1.20 -0.17 -9.40
N CYS A 135 1.70 -1.36 -9.11
CA CYS A 135 2.28 -1.62 -7.80
C CYS A 135 3.47 -2.58 -7.87
N PHE A 136 4.49 -2.27 -7.07
CA PHE A 136 5.52 -3.25 -6.74
C PHE A 136 5.00 -4.21 -5.68
N GLN A 137 5.22 -5.49 -5.86
CA GLN A 137 5.20 -6.49 -4.81
C GLN A 137 6.62 -6.66 -4.29
N LEU A 138 6.78 -6.51 -2.99
CA LEU A 138 8.10 -6.63 -2.36
C LEU A 138 8.41 -8.09 -2.01
N LYS A 139 9.69 -8.42 -1.99
CA LYS A 139 10.18 -9.72 -1.49
C LYS A 139 9.92 -9.85 0.01
N LYS A 140 9.76 -11.09 0.48
CA LYS A 140 9.44 -11.35 1.90
C LYS A 140 10.51 -10.87 2.88
N ASP A 141 11.75 -10.83 2.46
CA ASP A 141 12.90 -10.41 3.27
C ASP A 141 12.84 -8.93 3.71
N ILE A 142 11.88 -8.18 3.17
CA ILE A 142 11.63 -6.79 3.56
C ILE A 142 10.96 -6.67 4.93
N VAL A 143 10.16 -7.68 5.34
CA VAL A 143 9.30 -7.64 6.53
C VAL A 143 10.02 -7.28 7.82
N PRO A 144 11.23 -7.80 8.14
CA PRO A 144 11.93 -7.45 9.36
C PRO A 144 12.32 -5.97 9.50
N ARG A 145 12.35 -5.23 8.39
CA ARG A 145 12.65 -3.79 8.40
C ARG A 145 11.42 -2.93 8.15
N CYS A 146 10.23 -3.49 8.41
CA CYS A 146 8.98 -2.77 8.32
C CYS A 146 8.40 -2.48 9.70
N THR A 147 7.82 -1.29 9.85
CA THR A 147 6.79 -1.02 10.86
C THR A 147 5.43 -1.03 10.19
N PHE A 148 4.39 -1.28 10.97
CA PHE A 148 3.02 -1.40 10.47
C PHE A 148 2.07 -0.52 11.27
N SER A 149 1.03 0.01 10.61
CA SER A 149 -0.09 0.65 11.27
C SER A 149 -1.42 0.09 10.80
N TYR A 150 -2.40 0.01 11.70
CA TYR A 150 -3.77 -0.34 11.36
C TYR A 150 -4.51 0.90 10.89
N GLY A 151 -4.78 0.98 9.58
CA GLY A 151 -5.32 2.17 8.94
C GLY A 151 -4.26 3.21 8.57
N ASP A 152 -4.72 4.35 8.08
CA ASP A 152 -3.89 5.48 7.66
C ASP A 152 -3.17 6.11 8.87
N SER A 153 -1.86 6.04 8.88
CA SER A 153 -1.01 6.60 9.95
C SER A 153 -1.08 8.12 10.04
N SER A 154 -1.48 8.80 8.97
CA SER A 154 -1.67 10.26 8.97
C SER A 154 -2.85 10.70 9.82
N ALA A 155 -3.84 9.84 10.06
CA ALA A 155 -5.02 10.10 10.88
C ALA A 155 -4.73 10.14 12.40
N GLY A 156 -3.53 9.80 12.84
CA GLY A 156 -3.00 10.14 14.16
C GLY A 156 -3.22 9.16 15.31
N SER A 157 -4.03 8.12 15.19
CA SER A 157 -4.31 7.17 16.28
C SER A 157 -4.12 5.70 15.90
N ALA A 158 -3.34 5.43 14.88
CA ALA A 158 -3.12 4.08 14.41
C ALA A 158 -2.38 3.21 15.44
N THR A 159 -2.79 1.96 15.57
CA THR A 159 -1.98 0.96 16.26
C THR A 159 -0.70 0.74 15.49
N LEU A 160 0.42 0.97 16.15
CA LEU A 160 1.76 0.77 15.59
C LEU A 160 2.35 -0.55 16.09
N CYS A 161 3.08 -1.24 15.23
CA CYS A 161 3.85 -2.43 15.58
C CYS A 161 5.00 -2.70 14.60
N THR A 162 5.83 -3.65 14.97
CA THR A 162 6.83 -4.31 14.12
C THR A 162 6.38 -5.75 13.85
N CYS A 163 7.11 -6.51 13.05
CA CYS A 163 6.77 -7.91 12.78
C CYS A 163 6.74 -8.79 14.04
N ASP A 164 7.55 -8.48 15.06
CA ASP A 164 7.61 -9.21 16.34
C ASP A 164 6.61 -8.70 17.40
N THR A 165 5.79 -7.70 17.07
CA THR A 165 4.73 -7.15 17.94
C THR A 165 3.41 -6.99 17.21
N PHE A 166 3.16 -7.83 16.20
CA PHE A 166 2.06 -7.69 15.23
C PHE A 166 0.67 -7.97 15.81
N GLU A 167 0.58 -8.50 17.05
CA GLU A 167 -0.68 -8.83 17.73
C GLU A 167 -1.65 -7.66 17.79
N GLY A 168 -1.14 -6.43 17.93
CA GLY A 168 -1.95 -5.21 18.00
C GLY A 168 -2.79 -4.97 16.75
N ILE A 169 -2.20 -5.21 15.57
CA ILE A 169 -2.88 -5.07 14.26
C ILE A 169 -4.02 -6.09 14.13
N LEU A 170 -3.74 -7.36 14.43
CA LEU A 170 -4.75 -8.41 14.37
C LEU A 170 -5.89 -8.18 15.38
N ALA A 171 -5.57 -7.68 16.57
CA ALA A 171 -6.59 -7.34 17.56
C ALA A 171 -7.55 -6.27 17.06
N ASP A 172 -7.04 -5.22 16.43
CA ASP A 172 -7.92 -4.17 15.88
C ASP A 172 -8.72 -4.66 14.68
N LEU A 173 -8.13 -5.51 13.84
CA LEU A 173 -8.85 -6.16 12.75
C LEU A 173 -10.04 -6.97 13.26
N PHE A 174 -9.88 -7.81 14.29
CA PHE A 174 -11.00 -8.56 14.88
C PHE A 174 -12.01 -7.68 15.61
N ARG A 175 -11.57 -6.57 16.22
CA ARG A 175 -12.48 -5.57 16.81
C ARG A 175 -13.36 -4.91 15.75
N ASP A 176 -12.83 -4.64 14.56
CA ASP A 176 -13.62 -4.11 13.45
C ASP A 176 -14.64 -5.12 12.95
N VAL A 177 -14.28 -6.40 12.87
CA VAL A 177 -15.23 -7.47 12.55
C VAL A 177 -16.37 -7.51 13.57
N GLU A 178 -16.05 -7.46 14.87
CA GLU A 178 -17.06 -7.52 15.93
C GLU A 178 -17.98 -6.29 15.99
N ARG A 179 -17.41 -5.09 15.77
CA ARG A 179 -18.15 -3.84 15.92
C ARG A 179 -18.87 -3.39 14.66
N HIS A 180 -18.28 -3.69 13.52
CA HIS A 180 -18.69 -3.10 12.25
C HIS A 180 -19.00 -4.12 11.16
N CYS A 181 -18.89 -5.43 11.45
CA CYS A 181 -19.01 -6.51 10.46
C CYS A 181 -18.14 -6.25 9.23
N ARG A 182 -16.91 -5.80 9.46
CA ARG A 182 -15.96 -5.43 8.41
C ARG A 182 -14.55 -5.84 8.78
N MET A 183 -13.79 -6.22 7.76
CA MET A 183 -12.35 -6.45 7.84
C MET A 183 -11.68 -5.66 6.72
N LEU A 184 -10.88 -4.62 7.07
CA LEU A 184 -10.27 -3.69 6.11
C LEU A 184 -11.31 -3.17 5.09
N ASN A 185 -12.47 -2.76 5.60
CA ASN A 185 -13.65 -2.31 4.86
C ASN A 185 -14.33 -3.34 3.92
N GLN A 186 -13.88 -4.59 3.89
CA GLN A 186 -14.65 -5.67 3.30
C GLN A 186 -15.72 -6.16 4.29
N ALA A 187 -16.92 -6.46 3.78
CA ALA A 187 -17.97 -7.03 4.59
C ALA A 187 -17.56 -8.44 5.05
N VAL A 188 -17.54 -8.64 6.37
CA VAL A 188 -17.24 -9.93 7.02
C VAL A 188 -18.19 -10.12 8.17
N SER A 189 -19.00 -11.18 8.13
CA SER A 189 -20.13 -11.34 9.02
C SER A 189 -19.79 -11.89 10.41
N SER A 190 -18.61 -12.52 10.55
CA SER A 190 -18.23 -13.19 11.79
C SER A 190 -16.71 -13.34 11.94
N ARG A 191 -16.27 -13.62 13.19
CA ARG A 191 -14.87 -14.00 13.46
C ARG A 191 -14.43 -15.24 12.69
N GLN A 192 -15.32 -16.23 12.55
CA GLN A 192 -15.03 -17.47 11.83
C GLN A 192 -14.75 -17.19 10.36
N GLU A 193 -15.54 -16.32 9.74
CA GLU A 193 -15.32 -15.89 8.36
C GLU A 193 -14.00 -15.11 8.24
N ALA A 194 -13.72 -14.20 9.17
CA ALA A 194 -12.44 -13.47 9.21
C ALA A 194 -11.25 -14.42 9.32
N LEU A 195 -11.31 -15.40 10.25
CA LEU A 195 -10.26 -16.40 10.41
C LEU A 195 -10.10 -17.26 9.15
N ALA A 196 -11.20 -17.66 8.52
CA ALA A 196 -11.13 -18.40 7.26
C ALA A 196 -10.42 -17.61 6.15
N ILE A 197 -10.73 -16.32 6.02
CA ILE A 197 -10.05 -15.44 5.04
C ILE A 197 -8.55 -15.28 5.37
N LEU A 198 -8.19 -15.15 6.64
CA LEU A 198 -6.79 -14.95 7.04
C LEU A 198 -5.96 -16.24 6.95
N LEU A 199 -6.57 -17.38 7.20
CA LEU A 199 -5.91 -18.70 7.19
C LEU A 199 -5.88 -19.35 5.81
N TYR A 200 -6.94 -19.13 5.01
CA TYR A 200 -7.08 -19.72 3.70
C TYR A 200 -7.16 -18.59 2.67
N GLU A 201 -6.27 -18.59 1.70
CA GLU A 201 -6.29 -17.57 0.64
C GLU A 201 -7.62 -17.64 -0.12
N PRO A 202 -8.37 -16.54 -0.24
CA PRO A 202 -9.59 -16.56 -1.03
C PRO A 202 -9.22 -16.76 -2.51
N GLU A 203 -9.85 -17.74 -3.17
CA GLU A 203 -9.61 -18.05 -4.59
C GLU A 203 -9.90 -16.85 -5.51
N ASN A 204 -10.86 -16.01 -5.13
CA ASN A 204 -11.20 -14.79 -5.87
C ASN A 204 -11.59 -13.67 -4.90
N PRO A 205 -10.67 -12.78 -4.52
CA PRO A 205 -11.01 -11.66 -3.66
C PRO A 205 -12.04 -10.77 -4.34
N LYS A 206 -13.15 -10.50 -3.64
CA LYS A 206 -14.18 -9.59 -4.15
C LYS A 206 -13.61 -8.16 -4.20
N ASN A 207 -13.36 -7.67 -5.41
CA ASN A 207 -12.89 -6.29 -5.62
C ASN A 207 -14.03 -5.26 -5.58
N VAL A 208 -15.28 -5.70 -5.60
CA VAL A 208 -16.44 -4.82 -5.67
C VAL A 208 -16.71 -4.18 -4.31
N GLY A 209 -16.81 -2.87 -4.27
CA GLY A 209 -17.14 -2.11 -3.05
C GLY A 209 -16.02 -1.99 -2.02
N ARG A 210 -14.78 -2.40 -2.36
CA ARG A 210 -13.65 -2.22 -1.45
C ARG A 210 -13.33 -0.72 -1.29
N ASN A 211 -12.97 -0.34 -0.09
CA ASN A 211 -12.39 0.98 0.16
C ASN A 211 -10.93 0.98 -0.27
N LEU A 212 -10.53 2.00 -1.02
CA LEU A 212 -9.15 2.14 -1.52
C LEU A 212 -8.22 2.85 -0.51
N ASP A 213 -8.77 3.34 0.60
CA ASP A 213 -8.09 4.20 1.56
C ASP A 213 -7.73 3.50 2.88
N PHE A 214 -8.33 2.33 3.17
CA PHE A 214 -8.14 1.65 4.45
C PHE A 214 -7.40 0.33 4.26
N CYS A 215 -6.18 0.27 4.77
CA CYS A 215 -5.30 -0.89 4.68
C CYS A 215 -4.49 -1.04 5.97
N ILE A 216 -3.74 -2.11 6.08
CA ILE A 216 -2.62 -2.20 7.02
C ILE A 216 -1.44 -1.56 6.32
N GLU A 217 -1.08 -0.33 6.70
CA GLU A 217 0.11 0.30 6.14
C GLU A 217 1.37 -0.46 6.56
N ALA A 218 2.34 -0.49 5.64
CA ALA A 218 3.69 -0.97 5.88
C ALA A 218 4.68 0.15 5.57
N HIS A 219 5.46 0.54 6.57
CA HIS A 219 6.48 1.56 6.43
C HIS A 219 7.83 0.85 6.29
N VAL A 220 8.38 0.84 5.08
CA VAL A 220 9.65 0.17 4.75
C VAL A 220 10.80 1.11 5.09
N HIS A 221 11.57 0.77 6.11
CA HIS A 221 12.74 1.54 6.55
C HIS A 221 13.97 1.24 5.71
N GLY A 222 14.81 2.25 5.53
CA GLY A 222 16.05 2.17 4.75
C GLY A 222 15.83 2.24 3.24
N GLU A 223 16.88 1.95 2.49
CA GLU A 223 16.84 1.95 1.03
C GLU A 223 15.94 0.84 0.50
N LEU A 224 15.28 1.10 -0.62
CA LEU A 224 14.48 0.12 -1.32
C LEU A 224 15.02 -0.03 -2.75
N SER A 225 15.79 -1.09 -2.94
CA SER A 225 16.42 -1.43 -4.21
C SER A 225 15.46 -2.22 -5.10
N LEU A 226 15.28 -1.80 -6.34
CA LEU A 226 14.43 -2.52 -7.29
C LEU A 226 14.92 -3.96 -7.51
N LYS A 227 16.22 -4.16 -7.68
CA LYS A 227 16.79 -5.49 -7.91
C LYS A 227 16.70 -6.41 -6.69
N ASN A 228 16.97 -5.87 -5.50
CA ASN A 228 17.10 -6.69 -4.30
C ASN A 228 15.79 -6.91 -3.58
N ASP A 229 14.91 -5.90 -3.58
CA ASP A 229 13.74 -5.86 -2.71
C ASP A 229 12.40 -6.05 -3.44
N VAL A 230 12.37 -5.91 -4.79
CA VAL A 230 11.15 -6.07 -5.59
C VAL A 230 11.12 -7.45 -6.24
N ASP A 231 9.97 -8.12 -6.10
CA ASP A 231 9.69 -9.42 -6.72
C ASP A 231 8.96 -9.23 -8.05
N ARG A 232 7.87 -8.45 -8.05
CA ARG A 232 6.98 -8.26 -9.20
C ARG A 232 6.57 -6.82 -9.38
N LEU A 233 6.28 -6.46 -10.63
CA LEU A 233 5.62 -5.21 -10.99
C LEU A 233 4.26 -5.52 -11.61
N TYR A 234 3.19 -5.21 -10.89
CA TYR A 234 1.82 -5.28 -11.44
C TYR A 234 1.52 -4.01 -12.20
N VAL A 235 1.08 -4.15 -13.44
CA VAL A 235 0.92 -3.05 -14.39
C VAL A 235 -0.48 -3.07 -14.98
N ASP A 236 -1.16 -1.93 -14.98
CA ASP A 236 -2.46 -1.79 -15.63
C ASP A 236 -2.35 -2.04 -17.15
N GLY A 237 -3.28 -2.83 -17.67
CA GLY A 237 -3.29 -3.21 -19.08
C GLY A 237 -3.47 -2.05 -20.05
N SER A 238 -3.91 -0.88 -19.56
CA SER A 238 -4.05 0.33 -20.39
C SER A 238 -2.72 0.87 -20.94
N TYR A 239 -1.60 0.47 -20.34
CA TYR A 239 -0.25 0.85 -20.84
C TYR A 239 0.22 -0.04 -21.99
N ARG A 240 -0.47 -1.14 -22.34
CA ARG A 240 -0.17 -1.97 -23.50
C ARG A 240 -0.26 -1.19 -24.81
N ASN A 241 0.65 -1.46 -25.71
CA ASN A 241 0.77 -0.80 -27.02
C ASN A 241 1.02 0.73 -26.92
N THR A 242 1.65 1.17 -25.83
CA THR A 242 2.12 2.55 -25.63
C THR A 242 3.65 2.59 -25.48
N GLU A 243 4.23 3.80 -25.50
CA GLU A 243 5.66 3.99 -25.21
C GLU A 243 6.03 3.50 -23.80
N LEU A 244 5.11 3.59 -22.85
CA LEU A 244 5.32 3.11 -21.48
C LEU A 244 5.50 1.59 -21.40
N GLU A 245 4.90 0.81 -22.29
CA GLU A 245 5.14 -0.64 -22.33
C GLU A 245 6.62 -0.95 -22.49
N ARG A 246 7.30 -0.30 -23.45
CA ARG A 246 8.75 -0.49 -23.68
C ARG A 246 9.60 -0.05 -22.49
N GLN A 247 9.22 1.04 -21.84
CA GLN A 247 9.90 1.52 -20.63
C GLN A 247 9.72 0.54 -19.47
N ILE A 248 8.52 -0.04 -19.31
CA ILE A 248 8.23 -1.07 -18.29
C ILE A 248 9.08 -2.33 -18.55
N GLU A 249 9.13 -2.81 -19.78
CA GLU A 249 9.93 -3.98 -20.16
C GLU A 249 11.43 -3.72 -19.91
N THR A 250 11.91 -2.52 -20.25
CA THR A 250 13.30 -2.12 -19.98
C THR A 250 13.63 -2.13 -18.50
N LEU A 251 12.76 -1.55 -17.66
CA LEU A 251 12.93 -1.55 -16.21
C LEU A 251 12.94 -2.97 -15.66
N CYS A 252 11.95 -3.77 -16.05
CA CYS A 252 11.79 -5.14 -15.57
C CYS A 252 12.99 -6.02 -15.95
N HIS A 253 13.44 -5.93 -17.19
CA HIS A 253 14.64 -6.65 -17.66
C HIS A 253 15.90 -6.21 -16.91
N LYS A 254 16.09 -4.90 -16.74
CA LYS A 254 17.28 -4.33 -16.06
C LYS A 254 17.43 -4.81 -14.61
N PHE A 255 16.33 -4.93 -13.90
CA PHE A 255 16.33 -5.26 -12.47
C PHE A 255 15.84 -6.67 -12.14
N GLU A 256 15.61 -7.50 -13.17
CA GLU A 256 15.16 -8.89 -13.01
C GLU A 256 13.81 -8.98 -12.25
N ILE A 257 12.88 -8.06 -12.57
CA ILE A 257 11.54 -7.99 -11.98
C ILE A 257 10.55 -8.67 -12.92
N GLU A 258 9.65 -9.51 -12.40
CA GLU A 258 8.58 -10.12 -13.18
C GLU A 258 7.44 -9.09 -13.44
N PRO A 259 7.17 -8.72 -14.71
CA PRO A 259 6.01 -7.87 -15.02
C PRO A 259 4.74 -8.71 -15.07
N VAL A 260 3.73 -8.30 -14.31
CA VAL A 260 2.40 -8.92 -14.29
C VAL A 260 1.39 -7.93 -14.83
N TRP A 261 0.89 -8.19 -16.04
CA TRP A 261 -0.12 -7.34 -16.65
C TRP A 261 -1.51 -7.69 -16.13
N ILE A 262 -2.14 -6.74 -15.45
CA ILE A 262 -3.51 -6.90 -14.95
C ILE A 262 -4.52 -6.39 -15.99
N PRO A 263 -5.78 -6.85 -15.94
CA PRO A 263 -6.82 -6.33 -16.81
C PRO A 263 -6.92 -4.82 -16.69
N GLU A 264 -6.99 -4.14 -17.84
CA GLU A 264 -7.15 -2.69 -17.84
C GLU A 264 -8.44 -2.26 -17.13
N ARG A 265 -8.34 -1.21 -16.35
CA ARG A 265 -9.47 -0.60 -15.68
C ARG A 265 -9.87 0.65 -16.44
N ARG A 266 -11.00 0.56 -17.10
CA ARG A 266 -11.53 1.62 -17.95
C ARG A 266 -12.94 1.96 -17.51
N ILE A 267 -13.29 3.22 -17.63
CA ILE A 267 -14.64 3.71 -17.47
C ILE A 267 -14.99 4.50 -18.75
N ARG A 268 -16.18 4.30 -19.27
CA ARG A 268 -16.65 5.11 -20.38
C ARG A 268 -17.10 6.47 -19.87
N MET A 269 -17.01 7.49 -20.72
CA MET A 269 -17.41 8.85 -20.35
C MET A 269 -18.86 8.90 -19.86
N GLU A 270 -19.76 8.13 -20.49
CA GLU A 270 -21.18 8.05 -20.13
C GLU A 270 -21.43 7.40 -18.77
N GLU A 271 -20.48 6.61 -18.29
CA GLU A 271 -20.56 5.91 -16.99
C GLU A 271 -20.04 6.76 -15.83
N ILE A 272 -19.45 7.94 -16.12
CA ILE A 272 -18.94 8.85 -15.10
C ILE A 272 -20.11 9.60 -14.46
N PRO A 273 -20.36 9.44 -13.15
CA PRO A 273 -21.44 10.16 -12.49
C PRO A 273 -21.26 11.68 -12.61
N PRO A 274 -22.36 12.46 -12.77
CA PRO A 274 -22.28 13.91 -12.99
C PRO A 274 -21.53 14.72 -11.92
N LEU A 275 -21.44 14.18 -10.70
CA LEU A 275 -20.75 14.81 -9.58
C LEU A 275 -19.57 13.98 -9.08
N PHE A 276 -19.02 13.09 -9.92
CA PHE A 276 -17.87 12.27 -9.53
C PHE A 276 -16.66 13.15 -9.17
N ARG A 277 -16.30 13.18 -7.89
CA ARG A 277 -15.20 14.00 -7.34
C ARG A 277 -15.32 15.50 -7.64
N GLY A 278 -16.55 16.00 -7.78
CA GLY A 278 -16.86 17.37 -8.14
C GLY A 278 -17.28 17.51 -9.62
N PRO A 279 -17.88 18.64 -10.00
CA PRO A 279 -18.38 18.86 -11.36
C PRO A 279 -17.26 18.96 -12.40
N GLU A 280 -16.05 19.34 -12.00
CA GLU A 280 -14.92 19.56 -12.90
C GLU A 280 -14.42 18.26 -13.55
N ILE A 281 -14.49 17.13 -12.84
CA ILE A 281 -13.98 15.86 -13.36
C ILE A 281 -14.84 15.32 -14.51
N PRO A 282 -16.17 15.25 -14.41
CA PRO A 282 -17.01 14.89 -15.54
C PRO A 282 -16.85 15.85 -16.75
N GLU A 283 -16.71 17.15 -16.53
CA GLU A 283 -16.46 18.11 -17.59
C GLU A 283 -15.08 17.91 -18.26
N LEU A 284 -14.04 17.62 -17.47
CA LEU A 284 -12.73 17.27 -18.01
C LEU A 284 -12.81 15.98 -18.83
N ALA A 285 -13.51 14.97 -18.31
CA ALA A 285 -13.71 13.70 -19.01
C ALA A 285 -14.38 13.91 -20.38
N LYS A 286 -15.42 14.74 -20.47
CA LYS A 286 -16.06 15.10 -21.73
C LYS A 286 -15.09 15.77 -22.72
N LYS A 287 -14.25 16.69 -22.23
CA LYS A 287 -13.24 17.36 -23.06
C LYS A 287 -12.19 16.37 -23.57
N ILE A 288 -11.73 15.46 -22.72
CA ILE A 288 -10.78 14.41 -23.11
C ILE A 288 -11.43 13.48 -24.14
N ASP A 289 -12.66 13.04 -23.92
CA ASP A 289 -13.38 12.17 -24.84
C ASP A 289 -13.60 12.84 -26.20
N ALA A 290 -13.97 14.12 -26.23
CA ALA A 290 -14.13 14.87 -27.45
C ALA A 290 -12.87 14.95 -28.33
N VAL A 291 -11.68 15.01 -27.67
CA VAL A 291 -10.36 15.12 -28.35
C VAL A 291 -9.78 13.74 -28.69
N TRP A 292 -9.89 12.80 -27.76
CA TRP A 292 -9.19 11.51 -27.84
C TRP A 292 -10.13 10.30 -28.03
N GLY A 293 -11.40 10.44 -27.64
CA GLY A 293 -12.38 9.36 -27.56
C GLY A 293 -12.69 8.70 -28.91
N ARG A 294 -12.61 9.46 -30.00
CA ARG A 294 -12.72 8.92 -31.36
C ARG A 294 -11.63 7.90 -31.70
N ARG A 295 -10.53 7.89 -30.94
CA ARG A 295 -9.43 6.94 -31.15
C ARG A 295 -9.47 5.76 -30.17
N LYS A 296 -9.97 5.90 -28.93
CA LYS A 296 -9.97 4.82 -27.92
C LYS A 296 -11.16 4.79 -26.95
N GLY A 297 -12.01 5.83 -26.84
CA GLY A 297 -13.26 5.84 -26.04
C GLY A 297 -13.15 5.54 -24.55
N ILE A 298 -11.96 5.74 -23.91
CA ILE A 298 -11.71 5.14 -22.62
C ILE A 298 -10.73 6.00 -21.79
N ILE A 299 -11.15 6.30 -20.56
CA ILE A 299 -10.36 7.00 -19.56
C ILE A 299 -9.92 5.98 -18.51
N ASN A 300 -8.68 6.07 -18.07
CA ASN A 300 -8.17 5.19 -17.01
C ASN A 300 -8.92 5.46 -15.69
N ALA A 301 -9.47 4.43 -15.06
CA ALA A 301 -10.31 4.52 -13.86
C ALA A 301 -9.56 5.00 -12.59
N TYR A 302 -8.25 5.21 -12.68
CA TYR A 302 -7.42 5.71 -11.56
C TYR A 302 -7.20 7.22 -11.57
N LEU A 303 -7.85 7.96 -12.48
CA LEU A 303 -7.81 9.42 -12.48
C LEU A 303 -8.54 10.07 -11.31
#